data_2755e12b25ffd6d8075a2d00e3e31c27
#
_entry.id   2755e12b25ffd6d8075a2d00e3e31c27
#
_cell.length_a   1.000
_cell.length_b   1.000
_cell.length_c   1.000
_cell.angle_alpha   90.00
_cell.angle_beta   90.00
_cell.angle_gamma   90.00
#
_symmetry.space_group_name_H-M   'P 1'
#
loop_
_entity.id
_entity.type
_entity.pdbx_description
1 polymer ?
#
loop_
_entity_poly.entity_id
_entity_poly.type
_entity_poly.pdbx_seq_one_letter_code
_entity_poly.pdbx_strand_id
1 'polypeptide(L)'
;RAISQLVLGGSMMVRTAIWTLALGVWMVGTANAQSDLVKRGDYLVNGILTCGNCHSPKGPPAAIAGKDFSGGLSWDEPPFKVTAPNITPDNETGIGTWTDAQIKTLMRTGIRPNDVHVAMIMPTGFYHIMTDRDLDAVVAYLRTLKPVSNKVADPIYKMPQLEIVVPGGETKFTEGTMSEKVKKGFYLVTIAHCMECHTPMDKGSRQWDRLGVGGFEFPGPWGVSVSRNITSSKTKGIGTWSDDEIKRAITAGISKDGSNLKPPMGYQYYATLTPDDLDAVVAYLRTVPAVE
;
A
#
# COMPACT_ATOMS: atom_id res chain seq x y z
N ARG A 1 -54.71 -54.60 -41.81
CA ARG A 1 -54.07 -54.97 -40.52
C ARG A 1 -52.97 -53.98 -40.32
N ALA A 2 -53.17 -52.85 -39.68
CA ALA A 2 -53.19 -52.55 -38.27
C ALA A 2 -51.84 -52.69 -37.61
N ILE A 3 -51.45 -51.57 -36.99
CA ILE A 3 -50.76 -51.28 -35.72
C ILE A 3 -49.29 -50.93 -35.93
N SER A 4 -48.69 -49.91 -35.34
CA SER A 4 -49.08 -48.97 -34.29
C SER A 4 -48.01 -47.86 -34.23
N GLN A 5 -48.43 -46.65 -34.06
CA GLN A 5 -47.54 -45.51 -33.59
C GLN A 5 -47.47 -45.59 -32.08
N LEU A 6 -46.29 -45.44 -31.55
CA LEU A 6 -46.12 -44.92 -30.17
C LEU A 6 -44.82 -44.12 -29.99
N VAL A 7 -45.02 -42.87 -29.86
CA VAL A 7 -44.47 -41.98 -28.84
C VAL A 7 -42.94 -41.89 -28.64
N LEU A 8 -42.37 -40.78 -29.04
CA LEU A 8 -41.19 -40.18 -28.42
C LEU A 8 -41.50 -38.69 -28.11
N GLY A 9 -42.07 -38.47 -26.95
CA GLY A 9 -42.18 -37.15 -26.35
C GLY A 9 -41.68 -37.24 -24.91
N GLY A 10 -40.55 -36.65 -24.62
CA GLY A 10 -40.14 -36.56 -23.23
C GLY A 10 -38.63 -36.55 -22.99
N SER A 11 -37.87 -35.62 -23.58
CA SER A 11 -36.49 -35.39 -23.13
C SER A 11 -35.92 -34.03 -23.42
N MET A 12 -36.74 -32.97 -23.59
CA MET A 12 -36.21 -31.64 -23.92
C MET A 12 -36.35 -30.61 -22.83
N MET A 13 -37.05 -30.86 -21.72
CA MET A 13 -37.23 -29.87 -20.65
C MET A 13 -36.23 -29.97 -19.48
N VAL A 14 -35.55 -31.10 -19.31
CA VAL A 14 -34.62 -31.27 -18.16
C VAL A 14 -33.23 -30.67 -18.44
N ARG A 15 -32.82 -30.53 -19.71
CA ARG A 15 -31.49 -29.99 -20.05
C ARG A 15 -31.39 -28.48 -19.96
N THR A 16 -32.47 -27.74 -20.12
CA THR A 16 -32.47 -26.27 -20.08
C THR A 16 -32.41 -25.71 -18.65
N ALA A 17 -32.97 -26.41 -17.67
CA ALA A 17 -32.96 -25.97 -16.28
C ALA A 17 -31.58 -26.09 -15.60
N ILE A 18 -30.76 -27.07 -16.01
CA ILE A 18 -29.43 -27.29 -15.42
C ILE A 18 -28.44 -26.23 -15.88
N TRP A 19 -28.55 -25.71 -17.11
CA TRP A 19 -27.66 -24.67 -17.61
C TRP A 19 -27.94 -23.29 -17.02
N THR A 20 -29.19 -22.97 -16.70
CA THR A 20 -29.54 -21.68 -16.06
C THR A 20 -29.09 -21.60 -14.60
N LEU A 21 -29.12 -22.71 -13.86
CA LEU A 21 -28.61 -22.75 -12.49
C LEU A 21 -27.07 -22.66 -12.41
N ALA A 22 -26.34 -23.29 -13.34
CA ALA A 22 -24.90 -23.22 -13.39
C ALA A 22 -24.40 -21.80 -13.71
N LEU A 23 -25.01 -21.06 -14.64
CA LEU A 23 -24.68 -19.71 -14.98
C LEU A 23 -24.95 -18.72 -13.83
N GLY A 24 -26.03 -18.92 -13.07
CA GLY A 24 -26.35 -18.08 -11.91
C GLY A 24 -25.36 -18.21 -10.76
N VAL A 25 -24.85 -19.41 -10.48
CA VAL A 25 -23.85 -19.66 -9.44
C VAL A 25 -22.50 -19.05 -9.81
N TRP A 26 -22.09 -19.07 -11.08
CA TRP A 26 -20.84 -18.46 -11.54
C TRP A 26 -20.87 -16.95 -11.44
N MET A 27 -21.96 -16.28 -11.78
CA MET A 27 -22.07 -14.82 -11.68
C MET A 27 -22.07 -14.30 -10.23
N VAL A 28 -22.68 -15.03 -9.31
CA VAL A 28 -22.67 -14.65 -7.88
C VAL A 28 -21.28 -14.81 -7.27
N GLY A 29 -20.56 -15.88 -7.63
CA GLY A 29 -19.19 -16.10 -7.15
C GLY A 29 -18.20 -15.05 -7.61
N THR A 30 -18.30 -14.61 -8.86
CA THR A 30 -17.40 -13.56 -9.41
C THR A 30 -17.68 -12.18 -8.83
N ALA A 31 -18.95 -11.83 -8.60
CA ALA A 31 -19.33 -10.55 -7.98
C ALA A 31 -18.85 -10.45 -6.53
N ASN A 32 -18.94 -11.53 -5.75
CA ASN A 32 -18.43 -11.57 -4.38
C ASN A 32 -16.89 -11.44 -4.35
N ALA A 33 -16.18 -12.17 -5.20
CA ALA A 33 -14.72 -12.10 -5.28
C ALA A 33 -14.23 -10.70 -5.65
N GLN A 34 -14.88 -10.01 -6.60
CA GLN A 34 -14.56 -8.63 -6.97
C GLN A 34 -14.84 -7.67 -5.81
N SER A 35 -15.96 -7.85 -5.08
CA SER A 35 -16.26 -7.05 -3.90
C SER A 35 -15.21 -7.20 -2.80
N ASP A 36 -14.69 -8.40 -2.58
CA ASP A 36 -13.66 -8.66 -1.56
C ASP A 36 -12.30 -8.08 -1.96
N LEU A 37 -11.95 -8.12 -3.24
CA LEU A 37 -10.75 -7.43 -3.75
C LEU A 37 -10.85 -5.92 -3.54
N VAL A 38 -11.98 -5.30 -3.87
CA VAL A 38 -12.18 -3.86 -3.67
C VAL A 38 -12.09 -3.49 -2.20
N LYS A 39 -12.69 -4.25 -1.28
CA LYS A 39 -12.58 -4.03 0.17
C LYS A 39 -11.14 -4.16 0.66
N ARG A 40 -10.41 -5.17 0.19
CA ARG A 40 -9.00 -5.34 0.51
C ARG A 40 -8.17 -4.18 -0.04
N GLY A 41 -8.45 -3.72 -1.26
CA GLY A 41 -7.80 -2.57 -1.88
C GLY A 41 -8.06 -1.27 -1.12
N ASP A 42 -9.29 -1.04 -0.68
CA ASP A 42 -9.66 0.10 0.18
C ASP A 42 -8.84 0.10 1.47
N TYR A 43 -8.77 -1.04 2.17
CA TYR A 43 -7.96 -1.22 3.36
C TYR A 43 -6.47 -0.93 3.12
N LEU A 44 -5.92 -1.37 1.99
CA LEU A 44 -4.52 -1.14 1.64
C LEU A 44 -4.27 0.33 1.27
N VAL A 45 -5.03 0.88 0.34
CA VAL A 45 -4.79 2.20 -0.25
C VAL A 45 -5.06 3.33 0.73
N ASN A 46 -6.15 3.25 1.51
CA ASN A 46 -6.53 4.25 2.51
C ASN A 46 -5.89 4.01 3.89
N GLY A 47 -5.30 2.85 4.10
CA GLY A 47 -4.65 2.46 5.34
C GLY A 47 -3.14 2.33 5.16
N ILE A 48 -2.67 1.09 5.08
CA ILE A 48 -1.27 0.74 5.28
C ILE A 48 -0.30 1.29 4.23
N LEU A 49 -0.74 1.44 2.95
CA LEU A 49 0.08 2.03 1.88
C LEU A 49 0.08 3.57 1.91
N THR A 50 -0.81 4.18 2.67
CA THR A 50 -0.93 5.65 2.84
C THR A 50 -0.96 6.44 1.52
N CYS A 51 -1.50 5.89 0.44
CA CYS A 51 -1.44 6.49 -0.91
C CYS A 51 -1.96 7.93 -0.95
N GLY A 52 -3.09 8.19 -0.26
CA GLY A 52 -3.69 9.52 -0.15
C GLY A 52 -2.81 10.55 0.56
N ASN A 53 -1.81 10.11 1.33
CA ASN A 53 -0.89 11.04 2.00
C ASN A 53 -0.08 11.87 0.98
N CYS A 54 0.33 11.26 -0.11
CA CYS A 54 1.08 11.92 -1.17
C CYS A 54 0.21 12.29 -2.38
N HIS A 55 -0.72 11.43 -2.76
CA HIS A 55 -1.51 11.57 -3.98
C HIS A 55 -2.80 12.37 -3.85
N SER A 56 -3.12 12.90 -2.67
CA SER A 56 -4.24 13.85 -2.50
C SER A 56 -3.73 15.25 -2.24
N PRO A 57 -4.23 16.28 -2.95
CA PRO A 57 -3.79 17.65 -2.74
C PRO A 57 -4.22 18.14 -1.36
N LYS A 58 -3.32 18.85 -0.69
CA LYS A 58 -3.55 19.41 0.63
C LYS A 58 -3.64 20.94 0.52
N GLY A 59 -4.72 21.49 1.04
CA GLY A 59 -4.87 22.92 1.31
C GLY A 59 -4.83 23.17 2.82
N PRO A 60 -4.65 24.42 3.27
CA PRO A 60 -4.88 24.73 4.67
C PRO A 60 -6.41 24.68 4.95
N PRO A 61 -6.89 23.97 6.01
CA PRO A 61 -6.13 23.18 6.97
C PRO A 61 -6.06 21.67 6.66
N ALA A 62 -6.63 21.17 5.58
CA ALA A 62 -6.81 19.73 5.33
C ALA A 62 -6.79 19.37 3.83
N ALA A 63 -7.07 18.09 3.50
CA ALA A 63 -7.26 17.64 2.13
C ALA A 63 -8.37 18.42 1.42
N ILE A 64 -8.22 18.67 0.13
CA ILE A 64 -9.20 19.38 -0.68
C ILE A 64 -10.33 18.40 -1.04
N ALA A 65 -11.53 18.66 -0.55
CA ALA A 65 -12.70 17.80 -0.76
C ALA A 65 -12.93 17.52 -2.26
N GLY A 66 -13.20 16.26 -2.60
CA GLY A 66 -13.47 15.81 -3.96
C GLY A 66 -12.24 15.77 -4.87
N LYS A 67 -11.03 15.94 -4.32
CA LYS A 67 -9.75 15.86 -5.04
C LYS A 67 -8.87 14.69 -4.57
N ASP A 68 -9.45 13.75 -3.82
CA ASP A 68 -8.70 12.60 -3.33
C ASP A 68 -8.04 11.85 -4.48
N PHE A 69 -6.78 11.48 -4.27
CA PHE A 69 -5.94 10.77 -5.23
C PHE A 69 -5.67 11.48 -6.57
N SER A 70 -6.06 12.74 -6.72
CA SER A 70 -5.91 13.47 -7.99
C SER A 70 -4.52 14.11 -8.18
N GLY A 71 -3.53 13.75 -7.37
CA GLY A 71 -2.21 14.36 -7.35
C GLY A 71 -2.07 15.34 -6.19
N GLY A 72 -0.85 15.57 -5.72
CA GLY A 72 -0.73 16.26 -4.46
C GLY A 72 0.62 16.86 -4.13
N LEU A 73 1.36 16.25 -3.22
CA LEU A 73 2.60 16.80 -2.68
C LEU A 73 3.69 16.95 -3.73
N SER A 74 4.49 18.00 -3.58
CA SER A 74 5.64 18.28 -4.43
C SER A 74 6.94 18.25 -3.61
N TRP A 75 8.00 17.78 -4.24
CA TRP A 75 9.36 17.75 -3.70
C TRP A 75 10.33 18.37 -4.68
N ASP A 76 11.29 19.13 -4.18
CA ASP A 76 12.43 19.64 -4.94
C ASP A 76 13.70 19.28 -4.17
N GLU A 77 14.21 18.09 -4.47
CA GLU A 77 15.34 17.46 -3.81
C GLU A 77 16.55 17.39 -4.75
N PRO A 78 17.76 17.15 -4.25
CA PRO A 78 18.94 17.05 -5.12
C PRO A 78 18.77 16.09 -6.29
N PRO A 79 18.17 14.87 -6.17
CA PRO A 79 18.05 13.96 -7.30
C PRO A 79 16.84 14.21 -8.20
N PHE A 80 15.84 14.98 -7.78
CA PHE A 80 14.61 15.18 -8.55
C PHE A 80 13.82 16.42 -8.13
N LYS A 81 12.94 16.88 -9.04
CA LYS A 81 11.80 17.74 -8.72
C LYS A 81 10.55 17.09 -9.25
N VAL A 82 9.65 16.69 -8.36
CA VAL A 82 8.46 15.91 -8.71
C VAL A 82 7.25 16.34 -7.93
N THR A 83 6.08 16.11 -8.53
CA THR A 83 4.78 16.18 -7.85
C THR A 83 4.14 14.81 -7.92
N ALA A 84 3.57 14.33 -6.81
CA ALA A 84 2.82 13.08 -6.78
C ALA A 84 1.69 13.14 -7.83
N PRO A 85 1.66 12.21 -8.81
CA PRO A 85 0.72 12.29 -9.92
C PRO A 85 -0.71 11.94 -9.50
N ASN A 86 -1.64 12.26 -10.40
CA ASN A 86 -3.02 11.82 -10.35
C ASN A 86 -3.09 10.30 -10.55
N ILE A 87 -3.63 9.58 -9.58
CA ILE A 87 -3.84 8.11 -9.64
C ILE A 87 -5.33 7.73 -9.71
N THR A 88 -6.21 8.70 -9.97
CA THR A 88 -7.61 8.40 -10.31
C THR A 88 -7.70 7.82 -11.73
N PRO A 89 -8.81 7.09 -12.08
CA PRO A 89 -8.99 6.54 -13.42
C PRO A 89 -9.40 7.61 -14.46
N ASP A 90 -8.86 8.82 -14.36
CA ASP A 90 -8.99 9.84 -15.36
C ASP A 90 -8.11 9.51 -16.58
N ASN A 91 -8.69 9.61 -17.79
CA ASN A 91 -8.01 9.17 -19.01
C ASN A 91 -6.93 10.14 -19.51
N GLU A 92 -7.02 11.42 -19.15
CA GLU A 92 -6.10 12.44 -19.66
C GLU A 92 -4.97 12.73 -18.68
N THR A 93 -5.28 12.77 -17.39
CA THR A 93 -4.33 13.24 -16.37
C THR A 93 -4.00 12.20 -15.32
N GLY A 94 -4.73 11.08 -15.29
CA GLY A 94 -4.59 9.99 -14.33
C GLY A 94 -4.11 8.67 -14.95
N ILE A 95 -4.54 7.56 -14.36
CA ILE A 95 -4.18 6.20 -14.77
C ILE A 95 -5.29 5.50 -15.57
N GLY A 96 -6.28 6.23 -16.09
CA GLY A 96 -7.45 5.65 -16.75
C GLY A 96 -7.11 4.82 -18.00
N THR A 97 -6.11 5.22 -18.76
CA THR A 97 -5.64 4.52 -19.97
C THR A 97 -4.62 3.40 -19.69
N TRP A 98 -4.12 3.29 -18.47
CA TRP A 98 -3.14 2.26 -18.13
C TRP A 98 -3.83 0.91 -17.95
N THR A 99 -3.18 -0.15 -18.39
CA THR A 99 -3.63 -1.52 -18.09
C THR A 99 -3.36 -1.86 -16.61
N ASP A 100 -4.09 -2.83 -16.08
CA ASP A 100 -3.87 -3.31 -14.72
C ASP A 100 -2.45 -3.88 -14.55
N ALA A 101 -1.93 -4.55 -15.58
CA ALA A 101 -0.56 -5.05 -15.58
C ALA A 101 0.47 -3.91 -15.47
N GLN A 102 0.25 -2.78 -16.16
CA GLN A 102 1.14 -1.61 -16.08
C GLN A 102 1.14 -0.98 -14.70
N ILE A 103 -0.04 -0.87 -14.05
CA ILE A 103 -0.14 -0.35 -12.67
C ILE A 103 0.62 -1.28 -11.72
N LYS A 104 0.41 -2.60 -11.81
CA LYS A 104 1.11 -3.59 -10.97
C LYS A 104 2.61 -3.58 -11.19
N THR A 105 3.07 -3.45 -12.45
CA THR A 105 4.49 -3.31 -12.78
C THR A 105 5.08 -2.07 -12.13
N LEU A 106 4.43 -0.91 -12.28
CA LEU A 106 4.90 0.32 -11.63
C LEU A 106 4.99 0.16 -10.11
N MET A 107 3.96 -0.39 -9.47
CA MET A 107 3.96 -0.60 -8.03
C MET A 107 5.12 -1.48 -7.57
N ARG A 108 5.46 -2.51 -8.33
CA ARG A 108 6.49 -3.49 -7.96
C ARG A 108 7.90 -3.07 -8.34
N THR A 109 8.08 -2.35 -9.45
CA THR A 109 9.39 -2.09 -10.04
C THR A 109 9.73 -0.60 -10.17
N GLY A 110 8.79 0.28 -9.91
CA GLY A 110 8.95 1.72 -10.16
C GLY A 110 8.96 2.13 -11.64
N ILE A 111 8.71 1.21 -12.57
CA ILE A 111 8.79 1.48 -14.02
C ILE A 111 7.41 1.85 -14.56
N ARG A 112 7.30 3.03 -15.16
CA ARG A 112 6.10 3.53 -15.85
C ARG A 112 5.93 2.86 -17.23
N PRO A 113 4.72 2.95 -17.85
CA PRO A 113 4.50 2.43 -19.21
C PRO A 113 5.39 3.00 -20.29
N ASN A 114 6.06 4.12 -20.05
CA ASN A 114 7.03 4.73 -20.96
C ASN A 114 8.49 4.42 -20.57
N ASP A 115 8.73 3.35 -19.83
CA ASP A 115 10.03 2.86 -19.37
C ASP A 115 10.83 3.85 -18.50
N VAL A 116 10.15 4.86 -17.92
CA VAL A 116 10.77 5.82 -17.01
C VAL A 116 10.58 5.37 -15.56
N HIS A 117 11.68 5.31 -14.80
CA HIS A 117 11.62 5.09 -13.35
C HIS A 117 10.99 6.29 -12.63
N VAL A 118 10.09 6.01 -11.68
CA VAL A 118 9.57 7.04 -10.77
C VAL A 118 10.65 7.49 -9.79
N ALA A 119 10.48 8.69 -9.24
CA ALA A 119 11.38 9.16 -8.19
C ALA A 119 11.30 8.25 -6.96
N MET A 120 12.44 8.04 -6.29
CA MET A 120 12.59 7.19 -5.12
C MET A 120 11.68 7.57 -3.93
N ILE A 121 11.10 8.77 -3.93
CA ILE A 121 10.09 9.19 -2.96
C ILE A 121 8.77 8.39 -3.11
N MET A 122 8.51 7.80 -4.28
CA MET A 122 7.49 6.76 -4.41
C MET A 122 8.12 5.43 -3.97
N PRO A 123 7.69 4.84 -2.86
CA PRO A 123 8.43 3.76 -2.18
C PRO A 123 8.25 2.39 -2.84
N THR A 124 8.46 2.30 -4.17
CA THR A 124 8.23 1.08 -4.96
C THR A 124 9.12 -0.08 -4.51
N GLY A 125 10.35 0.19 -4.08
CA GLY A 125 11.23 -0.82 -3.53
C GLY A 125 10.71 -1.49 -2.24
N PHE A 126 9.79 -0.83 -1.52
CA PHE A 126 9.06 -1.40 -0.39
C PHE A 126 7.83 -2.20 -0.84
N TYR A 127 7.30 -1.92 -2.04
CA TYR A 127 6.16 -2.63 -2.61
C TYR A 127 6.57 -3.86 -3.43
N HIS A 128 7.86 -4.04 -3.69
CA HIS A 128 8.40 -5.21 -4.40
C HIS A 128 7.95 -6.55 -3.80
N ILE A 129 7.86 -6.62 -2.48
CA ILE A 129 7.42 -7.79 -1.71
C ILE A 129 5.92 -8.12 -1.86
N MET A 130 5.09 -7.19 -2.38
CA MET A 130 3.64 -7.34 -2.37
C MET A 130 3.17 -8.64 -3.03
N THR A 131 2.18 -9.30 -2.41
CA THR A 131 1.52 -10.46 -3.02
C THR A 131 0.78 -10.05 -4.29
N ASP A 132 0.58 -10.98 -5.21
CA ASP A 132 -0.21 -10.71 -6.42
C ASP A 132 -1.65 -10.33 -6.08
N ARG A 133 -2.23 -10.96 -5.05
CA ARG A 133 -3.58 -10.65 -4.56
C ARG A 133 -3.69 -9.22 -4.03
N ASP A 134 -2.73 -8.76 -3.26
CA ASP A 134 -2.75 -7.38 -2.72
C ASP A 134 -2.55 -6.34 -3.84
N LEU A 135 -1.72 -6.63 -4.85
CA LEU A 135 -1.63 -5.76 -6.04
C LEU A 135 -2.93 -5.75 -6.85
N ASP A 136 -3.57 -6.92 -7.04
CA ASP A 136 -4.88 -6.99 -7.69
C ASP A 136 -5.94 -6.20 -6.90
N ALA A 137 -5.91 -6.27 -5.58
CA ALA A 137 -6.80 -5.52 -4.71
C ALA A 137 -6.59 -4.00 -4.82
N VAL A 138 -5.33 -3.54 -4.81
CA VAL A 138 -5.00 -2.11 -5.02
C VAL A 138 -5.55 -1.63 -6.35
N VAL A 139 -5.29 -2.36 -7.44
CA VAL A 139 -5.79 -1.99 -8.77
C VAL A 139 -7.32 -1.98 -8.80
N ALA A 140 -7.96 -3.01 -8.26
CA ALA A 140 -9.42 -3.11 -8.21
C ALA A 140 -10.03 -1.89 -7.48
N TYR A 141 -9.45 -1.46 -6.36
CA TYR A 141 -9.91 -0.28 -5.65
C TYR A 141 -9.68 1.01 -6.43
N LEU A 142 -8.47 1.23 -6.98
CA LEU A 142 -8.16 2.43 -7.76
C LEU A 142 -9.11 2.60 -8.96
N ARG A 143 -9.56 1.50 -9.57
CA ARG A 143 -10.56 1.51 -10.65
C ARG A 143 -11.95 1.94 -10.21
N THR A 144 -12.27 1.87 -8.90
CA THR A 144 -13.56 2.34 -8.37
C THR A 144 -13.57 3.84 -8.05
N LEU A 145 -12.42 4.48 -8.01
CA LEU A 145 -12.33 5.91 -7.71
C LEU A 145 -13.05 6.74 -8.77
N LYS A 146 -13.60 7.87 -8.33
CA LYS A 146 -14.18 8.85 -9.26
C LYS A 146 -13.04 9.49 -10.08
N PRO A 147 -13.12 9.51 -11.41
CA PRO A 147 -12.16 10.25 -12.22
C PRO A 147 -12.14 11.73 -11.86
N VAL A 148 -10.96 12.27 -11.65
CA VAL A 148 -10.77 13.71 -11.37
C VAL A 148 -9.71 14.22 -12.34
N SER A 149 -10.08 15.15 -13.20
CA SER A 149 -9.11 15.79 -14.10
C SER A 149 -8.24 16.76 -13.29
N ASN A 150 -6.95 16.45 -13.20
CA ASN A 150 -5.94 17.29 -12.55
C ASN A 150 -4.55 17.01 -13.12
N LYS A 151 -4.07 17.89 -13.99
CA LYS A 151 -2.72 17.79 -14.54
C LYS A 151 -1.71 18.35 -13.54
N VAL A 152 -0.79 17.52 -13.09
CA VAL A 152 0.36 17.96 -12.28
C VAL A 152 1.56 18.27 -13.18
N ALA A 153 2.56 18.95 -12.63
CA ALA A 153 3.80 19.22 -13.36
C ALA A 153 4.54 17.94 -13.72
N ASP A 154 5.15 17.92 -14.90
CA ASP A 154 5.98 16.81 -15.33
C ASP A 154 7.22 16.67 -14.41
N PRO A 155 7.67 15.44 -14.13
CA PRO A 155 8.83 15.21 -13.29
C PRO A 155 10.12 15.68 -13.96
N ILE A 156 11.01 16.27 -13.16
CA ILE A 156 12.38 16.61 -13.57
C ILE A 156 13.32 15.71 -12.78
N TYR A 157 13.99 14.80 -13.48
CA TYR A 157 15.02 13.94 -12.89
C TYR A 157 16.38 14.58 -13.10
N LYS A 158 17.06 14.94 -12.00
CA LYS A 158 18.38 15.57 -12.00
C LYS A 158 19.51 14.53 -11.95
N MET A 159 19.17 13.31 -11.52
CA MET A 159 20.04 12.15 -11.42
C MET A 159 19.27 10.88 -11.82
N PRO A 160 19.95 9.78 -12.21
CA PRO A 160 19.31 8.49 -12.40
C PRO A 160 18.52 8.08 -11.16
N GLN A 161 17.30 7.61 -11.34
CA GLN A 161 16.49 7.09 -10.27
C GLN A 161 16.80 5.60 -10.08
N LEU A 162 17.07 5.19 -8.85
CA LEU A 162 17.40 3.81 -8.50
C LEU A 162 16.31 3.24 -7.61
N GLU A 163 15.95 2.00 -7.84
CA GLU A 163 15.10 1.25 -6.94
C GLU A 163 15.92 0.82 -5.72
N ILE A 164 15.38 1.07 -4.52
CA ILE A 164 15.98 0.65 -3.26
C ILE A 164 15.08 -0.42 -2.66
N VAL A 165 15.40 -1.68 -2.92
CA VAL A 165 14.68 -2.82 -2.35
C VAL A 165 15.08 -3.04 -0.89
N VAL A 166 14.11 -3.28 -0.04
CA VAL A 166 14.35 -3.57 1.39
C VAL A 166 14.95 -4.96 1.51
N PRO A 167 16.03 -5.15 2.29
CA PRO A 167 16.60 -6.48 2.55
C PRO A 167 15.55 -7.45 3.09
N GLY A 168 15.44 -8.62 2.45
CA GLY A 168 14.40 -9.62 2.70
C GLY A 168 13.09 -9.40 1.91
N GLY A 169 12.98 -8.28 1.16
CA GLY A 169 11.86 -7.96 0.29
C GLY A 169 12.14 -8.15 -1.21
N GLU A 170 13.25 -8.80 -1.57
CA GLU A 170 13.70 -8.98 -2.95
C GLU A 170 12.78 -9.88 -3.78
N THR A 171 11.96 -10.65 -3.12
CA THR A 171 10.97 -11.52 -3.76
C THR A 171 9.57 -11.28 -3.19
N LYS A 172 8.57 -11.35 -4.07
CA LYS A 172 7.18 -11.23 -3.64
C LYS A 172 6.80 -12.32 -2.65
N PHE A 173 6.03 -11.97 -1.65
CA PHE A 173 5.44 -12.93 -0.71
C PHE A 173 4.26 -13.67 -1.35
N THR A 174 3.92 -14.81 -0.77
CA THR A 174 2.72 -15.59 -1.09
C THR A 174 1.74 -15.55 0.07
N GLU A 175 0.50 -15.90 -0.17
CA GLU A 175 -0.50 -16.00 0.90
C GLU A 175 -0.08 -17.03 1.97
N GLY A 176 0.63 -18.09 1.58
CA GLY A 176 1.19 -19.06 2.54
C GLY A 176 2.24 -18.46 3.47
N THR A 177 3.09 -17.55 2.95
CA THR A 177 4.07 -16.84 3.77
C THR A 177 3.40 -15.96 4.82
N MET A 178 2.22 -15.41 4.50
CA MET A 178 1.45 -14.53 5.38
C MET A 178 0.81 -15.26 6.57
N SER A 179 0.80 -16.59 6.59
CA SER A 179 0.26 -17.38 7.71
C SER A 179 1.17 -17.32 8.96
N GLU A 180 2.45 -16.99 8.79
CA GLU A 180 3.40 -16.84 9.90
C GLU A 180 3.37 -15.40 10.43
N LYS A 181 2.99 -15.21 11.70
CA LYS A 181 2.74 -13.90 12.33
C LYS A 181 3.90 -12.90 12.13
N VAL A 182 5.13 -13.33 12.36
CA VAL A 182 6.31 -12.45 12.21
C VAL A 182 6.57 -12.10 10.74
N LYS A 183 6.41 -13.06 9.82
CA LYS A 183 6.54 -12.79 8.38
C LYS A 183 5.43 -11.88 7.86
N LYS A 184 4.20 -12.06 8.32
CA LYS A 184 3.10 -11.14 8.07
C LYS A 184 3.44 -9.73 8.59
N GLY A 185 4.00 -9.63 9.78
CA GLY A 185 4.45 -8.36 10.35
C GLY A 185 5.55 -7.70 9.53
N PHE A 186 6.55 -8.46 9.08
CA PHE A 186 7.58 -7.97 8.17
C PHE A 186 6.97 -7.43 6.86
N TYR A 187 6.05 -8.18 6.26
CA TYR A 187 5.33 -7.75 5.07
C TYR A 187 4.61 -6.41 5.30
N LEU A 188 3.83 -6.31 6.38
CA LEU A 188 3.04 -5.12 6.69
C LEU A 188 3.92 -3.90 6.99
N VAL A 189 5.00 -4.07 7.77
CA VAL A 189 5.98 -3.01 8.07
C VAL A 189 6.69 -2.55 6.80
N THR A 190 6.97 -3.50 5.89
CA THR A 190 7.62 -3.19 4.61
C THR A 190 6.69 -2.41 3.71
N ILE A 191 5.48 -2.88 3.42
CA ILE A 191 4.55 -2.16 2.52
C ILE A 191 4.01 -0.85 3.12
N ALA A 192 4.01 -0.73 4.46
CA ALA A 192 3.77 0.55 5.15
C ALA A 192 5.00 1.48 5.10
N HIS A 193 6.06 1.06 4.46
CA HIS A 193 7.37 1.71 4.33
C HIS A 193 7.91 2.34 5.62
N CYS A 194 7.65 1.73 6.78
CA CYS A 194 8.09 2.23 8.09
C CYS A 194 9.60 2.48 8.12
N MET A 195 10.36 1.52 7.56
CA MET A 195 11.82 1.57 7.54
C MET A 195 12.39 2.60 6.55
N GLU A 196 11.54 3.21 5.73
CA GLU A 196 11.93 4.35 4.90
C GLU A 196 12.35 5.55 5.77
N CYS A 197 11.54 5.89 6.77
CA CYS A 197 11.83 6.98 7.70
C CYS A 197 12.65 6.52 8.91
N HIS A 198 12.46 5.27 9.36
CA HIS A 198 13.10 4.77 10.57
C HIS A 198 14.48 4.12 10.35
N THR A 199 15.05 4.21 9.14
CA THR A 199 16.42 3.74 8.86
C THR A 199 17.27 4.92 8.39
N PRO A 200 18.43 5.19 8.99
CA PRO A 200 19.25 6.33 8.61
C PRO A 200 19.72 6.29 7.17
N MET A 201 19.99 7.45 6.60
CA MET A 201 20.65 7.61 5.30
C MET A 201 22.00 8.29 5.46
N ASP A 202 22.99 7.85 4.70
CA ASP A 202 24.26 8.53 4.53
C ASP A 202 24.53 8.71 3.04
N LYS A 203 24.78 9.96 2.62
CA LYS A 203 25.11 10.34 1.21
C LYS A 203 24.15 9.71 0.17
N GLY A 204 22.86 9.67 0.48
CA GLY A 204 21.83 9.13 -0.40
C GLY A 204 21.69 7.60 -0.35
N SER A 205 22.48 6.89 0.47
CA SER A 205 22.37 5.46 0.68
C SER A 205 21.77 5.13 2.03
N ARG A 206 20.80 4.21 2.06
CA ARG A 206 20.17 3.77 3.31
C ARG A 206 21.06 2.77 4.04
N GLN A 207 21.24 3.02 5.34
CA GLN A 207 22.10 2.20 6.21
C GLN A 207 21.30 1.00 6.73
N TRP A 208 21.20 -0.06 5.95
CA TRP A 208 20.42 -1.25 6.31
C TRP A 208 20.96 -2.03 7.51
N ASP A 209 22.24 -1.90 7.81
CA ASP A 209 22.87 -2.41 9.04
C ASP A 209 22.40 -1.69 10.31
N ARG A 210 21.73 -0.53 10.14
CA ARG A 210 21.12 0.27 11.20
C ARG A 210 19.60 0.36 11.04
N LEU A 211 18.99 -0.72 10.56
CA LEU A 211 17.55 -0.82 10.33
C LEU A 211 16.76 -0.45 11.60
N GLY A 212 15.86 0.49 11.49
CA GLY A 212 14.97 0.89 12.58
C GLY A 212 15.55 1.90 13.58
N VAL A 213 16.79 2.34 13.42
CA VAL A 213 17.43 3.30 14.37
C VAL A 213 16.80 4.70 14.32
N GLY A 214 16.19 5.08 13.21
CA GLY A 214 15.64 6.43 13.04
C GLY A 214 16.71 7.48 12.73
N GLY A 215 16.49 8.70 13.18
CA GLY A 215 17.41 9.81 12.99
C GLY A 215 17.15 10.67 11.76
N PHE A 216 16.09 10.40 10.99
CA PHE A 216 15.73 11.23 9.85
C PHE A 216 14.97 12.47 10.31
N GLU A 217 15.40 13.65 9.84
CA GLU A 217 14.80 14.92 10.20
C GLU A 217 13.76 15.37 9.16
N PHE A 218 12.63 15.82 9.66
CA PHE A 218 11.51 16.33 8.86
C PHE A 218 11.13 17.73 9.32
N PRO A 219 11.68 18.76 8.69
CA PRO A 219 11.28 20.15 8.97
C PRO A 219 9.86 20.41 8.46
N GLY A 220 9.09 21.21 9.21
CA GLY A 220 7.73 21.58 8.84
C GLY A 220 7.16 22.67 9.74
N PRO A 221 5.89 23.03 9.55
CA PRO A 221 5.21 24.03 10.40
C PRO A 221 5.18 23.65 11.89
N TRP A 222 5.38 22.38 12.20
CA TRP A 222 5.49 21.81 13.54
C TRP A 222 6.89 21.90 14.16
N GLY A 223 7.85 22.57 13.49
CA GLY A 223 9.27 22.52 13.79
C GLY A 223 9.95 21.34 13.14
N VAL A 224 11.03 20.83 13.73
CA VAL A 224 11.72 19.63 13.25
C VAL A 224 11.14 18.41 13.96
N SER A 225 10.67 17.43 13.21
CA SER A 225 10.35 16.08 13.69
C SER A 225 11.50 15.14 13.35
N VAL A 226 11.89 14.29 14.29
CA VAL A 226 12.95 13.29 14.06
C VAL A 226 12.37 11.90 14.20
N SER A 227 12.57 11.03 13.20
CA SER A 227 12.15 9.64 13.28
C SER A 227 12.87 8.94 14.42
N ARG A 228 12.11 8.24 15.26
CA ARG A 228 12.66 7.62 16.48
C ARG A 228 13.17 6.21 16.21
N ASN A 229 14.02 5.72 17.10
CA ASN A 229 14.48 4.35 17.10
C ASN A 229 13.31 3.41 17.45
N ILE A 230 12.98 2.50 16.52
CA ILE A 230 11.93 1.48 16.66
C ILE A 230 12.51 0.06 16.74
N THR A 231 13.81 -0.06 17.02
CA THR A 231 14.46 -1.35 17.26
C THR A 231 14.07 -1.91 18.64
N SER A 232 14.45 -3.18 18.90
CA SER A 232 14.27 -3.81 20.21
C SER A 232 15.24 -3.29 21.29
N SER A 233 16.02 -2.24 21.03
CA SER A 233 16.87 -1.59 22.05
C SER A 233 16.04 -1.17 23.26
N LYS A 234 16.54 -1.52 24.46
CA LYS A 234 15.88 -1.18 25.74
C LYS A 234 16.17 0.23 26.19
N THR A 235 17.20 0.88 25.66
CA THR A 235 17.63 2.23 26.05
C THR A 235 17.20 3.28 25.04
N LYS A 236 17.34 3.02 23.76
CA LYS A 236 17.05 3.95 22.67
C LYS A 236 15.78 3.65 21.88
N GLY A 237 15.39 2.38 21.84
CA GLY A 237 14.27 1.87 21.04
C GLY A 237 13.00 1.58 21.85
N ILE A 238 12.23 0.66 21.31
CA ILE A 238 10.93 0.26 21.88
C ILE A 238 11.02 -1.02 22.73
N GLY A 239 12.23 -1.48 23.07
CA GLY A 239 12.45 -2.75 23.78
C GLY A 239 11.81 -2.86 25.17
N THR A 240 11.54 -1.70 25.84
CA THR A 240 10.86 -1.65 27.15
C THR A 240 9.38 -1.24 27.05
N TRP A 241 8.87 -1.02 25.85
CA TRP A 241 7.46 -0.64 25.65
C TRP A 241 6.59 -1.89 25.74
N SER A 242 5.37 -1.75 26.27
CA SER A 242 4.36 -2.79 26.13
C SER A 242 3.85 -2.85 24.69
N ASP A 243 3.21 -3.95 24.29
CA ASP A 243 2.61 -4.06 22.97
C ASP A 243 1.52 -3.00 22.76
N ASP A 244 0.74 -2.70 23.79
CA ASP A 244 -0.31 -1.66 23.74
C ASP A 244 0.27 -0.25 23.60
N GLU A 245 1.43 0.05 24.21
CA GLU A 245 2.13 1.31 24.02
C GLU A 245 2.62 1.46 22.57
N ILE A 246 3.15 0.38 21.97
CA ILE A 246 3.58 0.38 20.56
C ILE A 246 2.37 0.57 19.64
N LYS A 247 1.29 -0.19 19.85
CA LYS A 247 0.05 -0.07 19.06
C LYS A 247 -0.54 1.33 19.13
N ARG A 248 -0.60 1.91 20.33
CA ARG A 248 -1.09 3.27 20.56
C ARG A 248 -0.24 4.32 19.79
N ALA A 249 1.08 4.16 19.79
CA ALA A 249 1.96 5.05 19.03
C ALA A 249 1.70 4.95 17.52
N ILE A 250 1.50 3.73 17.00
CA ILE A 250 1.24 3.49 15.58
C ILE A 250 -0.13 4.04 15.16
N THR A 251 -1.18 3.84 15.97
CA THR A 251 -2.57 4.11 15.55
C THR A 251 -3.14 5.42 16.06
N ALA A 252 -2.67 5.91 17.21
CA ALA A 252 -3.14 7.16 17.82
C ALA A 252 -2.09 8.27 17.83
N GLY A 253 -0.85 7.98 17.46
CA GLY A 253 0.23 8.96 17.48
C GLY A 253 0.63 9.39 18.89
N ILE A 254 0.43 8.53 19.91
CA ILE A 254 0.76 8.82 21.30
C ILE A 254 1.92 7.93 21.75
N SER A 255 3.05 8.53 22.05
CA SER A 255 4.25 7.86 22.55
C SER A 255 4.04 7.26 23.95
N LYS A 256 5.00 6.42 24.41
CA LYS A 256 4.98 5.81 25.74
C LYS A 256 4.84 6.84 26.88
N ASP A 257 5.54 7.95 26.75
CA ASP A 257 5.52 9.06 27.73
C ASP A 257 4.28 9.96 27.65
N GLY A 258 3.31 9.62 26.78
CA GLY A 258 2.07 10.39 26.56
C GLY A 258 2.23 11.56 25.60
N SER A 259 3.42 11.84 25.06
CA SER A 259 3.63 12.90 24.09
C SER A 259 3.04 12.55 22.71
N ASN A 260 2.57 13.55 21.99
CA ASN A 260 2.05 13.35 20.63
C ASN A 260 3.21 13.24 19.62
N LEU A 261 3.08 12.26 18.72
CA LEU A 261 3.96 12.15 17.56
C LEU A 261 3.64 13.28 16.57
N LYS A 262 4.68 13.72 15.86
CA LYS A 262 4.57 14.79 14.88
C LYS A 262 4.53 14.22 13.45
N PRO A 263 3.99 14.97 12.48
CA PRO A 263 4.14 14.60 11.06
C PRO A 263 5.63 14.46 10.68
N PRO A 264 5.96 13.61 9.69
CA PRO A 264 5.06 12.93 8.77
C PRO A 264 4.55 11.56 9.23
N MET A 265 4.73 11.17 10.51
CA MET A 265 4.20 9.88 10.99
C MET A 265 2.70 9.76 10.71
N GLY A 266 2.34 8.77 9.87
CA GLY A 266 1.00 8.62 9.29
C GLY A 266 0.01 7.84 10.17
N TYR A 267 0.02 8.06 11.49
CA TYR A 267 -0.81 7.30 12.45
C TYR A 267 -2.31 7.34 12.11
N GLN A 268 -2.83 8.41 11.52
CA GLN A 268 -4.22 8.51 11.10
C GLN A 268 -4.60 7.47 10.02
N TYR A 269 -3.66 7.07 9.18
CA TYR A 269 -3.85 5.99 8.21
C TYR A 269 -3.76 4.62 8.88
N TYR A 270 -2.78 4.44 9.76
CA TYR A 270 -2.55 3.19 10.47
C TYR A 270 -3.62 2.90 11.52
N ALA A 271 -4.44 3.88 11.91
CA ALA A 271 -5.61 3.68 12.78
C ALA A 271 -6.65 2.70 12.18
N THR A 272 -6.61 2.46 10.87
CA THR A 272 -7.50 1.51 10.18
C THR A 272 -7.00 0.06 10.24
N LEU A 273 -5.78 -0.19 10.73
CA LEU A 273 -5.24 -1.54 10.84
C LEU A 273 -6.11 -2.45 11.70
N THR A 274 -6.35 -3.66 11.21
CA THR A 274 -7.05 -4.66 12.01
C THR A 274 -6.21 -5.05 13.24
N PRO A 275 -6.84 -5.49 14.34
CA PRO A 275 -6.10 -5.94 15.53
C PRO A 275 -5.07 -7.03 15.22
N ASP A 276 -5.41 -7.98 14.33
CA ASP A 276 -4.52 -9.07 13.92
C ASP A 276 -3.30 -8.58 13.11
N ASP A 277 -3.51 -7.63 12.20
CA ASP A 277 -2.42 -7.01 11.44
C ASP A 277 -1.52 -6.18 12.36
N LEU A 278 -2.10 -5.43 13.27
CA LEU A 278 -1.34 -4.65 14.25
C LEU A 278 -0.52 -5.53 15.20
N ASP A 279 -1.08 -6.66 15.63
CA ASP A 279 -0.37 -7.68 16.40
C ASP A 279 0.81 -8.28 15.63
N ALA A 280 0.64 -8.51 14.33
CA ALA A 280 1.71 -9.00 13.48
C ALA A 280 2.83 -7.95 13.32
N VAL A 281 2.46 -6.67 13.12
CA VAL A 281 3.42 -5.55 13.07
C VAL A 281 4.26 -5.50 14.35
N VAL A 282 3.62 -5.54 15.52
CA VAL A 282 4.32 -5.54 16.82
C VAL A 282 5.22 -6.76 16.95
N ALA A 283 4.74 -7.95 16.58
CA ALA A 283 5.53 -9.17 16.64
C ALA A 283 6.80 -9.07 15.80
N TYR A 284 6.74 -8.50 14.60
CA TYR A 284 7.93 -8.25 13.78
C TYR A 284 8.85 -7.20 14.40
N LEU A 285 8.33 -6.05 14.85
CA LEU A 285 9.14 -4.99 15.45
C LEU A 285 9.94 -5.49 16.67
N ARG A 286 9.41 -6.48 17.42
CA ARG A 286 10.13 -7.14 18.50
C ARG A 286 11.35 -7.94 18.03
N THR A 287 11.40 -8.33 16.76
CA THR A 287 12.53 -9.08 16.18
C THR A 287 13.60 -8.18 15.56
N VAL A 288 13.31 -6.89 15.38
CA VAL A 288 14.30 -5.95 14.83
C VAL A 288 15.47 -5.86 15.80
N PRO A 289 16.71 -6.16 15.36
CA PRO A 289 17.87 -6.20 16.25
C PRO A 289 18.06 -4.89 17.02
N ALA A 290 18.42 -4.98 18.29
CA ALA A 290 18.71 -3.82 19.11
C ALA A 290 19.95 -3.08 18.59
N VAL A 291 19.79 -1.81 18.25
CA VAL A 291 20.88 -0.91 17.86
C VAL A 291 20.74 0.37 18.68
N GLU A 292 21.88 0.83 19.26
CA GLU A 292 21.94 2.00 20.13
C GLU A 292 22.17 3.32 19.36
#